data_e079ad9ac9ac426cd7fc26ea47db2133
#
_entry.id   e079ad9ac9ac426cd7fc26ea47db2133
#
_cell.length_a   1.000
_cell.length_b   1.000
_cell.length_c   1.000
_cell.angle_alpha   90.00
_cell.angle_beta   90.00
_cell.angle_gamma   90.00
#
_symmetry.space_group_name_H-M   'P 1'
#
loop_
_entity.id
_entity.type
_entity.pdbx_description
1 polymer ?
#
loop_
_entity_poly.entity_id
_entity_poly.type
_entity_poly.pdbx_seq_one_letter_code
_entity_poly.pdbx_strand_id
1 'polypeptide(L)'
;MSATTAAPPQVRTRDTADVTERIVNGQVTGPVVPSDELAEWLESLDDLLDRHGPVAVSQLLAQLQSRASGRGAPLLPSLTTPYVNTIPREFEAPFPGDRTIERNLRSLVRWNAMAMVVQAARSGSGVGGHIATFASSATLVETAQNHFFHGRTADHTGDLVYFQGHASPGMYARAFLEGRLDEDHLRKFRRELPRGTGLSSYPHPWLMPDFWQFPTVSMGLGPICSLYHARFLRYLQHRGLLDTSKSRVWAFLGDGEIDEPESLGAITLGAREHLDNLTWVVNCNLQRLDGPVRGNGKIIQELEALFRGAGWNVIKVIWG
;
A
#
# COMPACT_ATOMS: atom_id res chain seq x y z
N MET A 1 -67.08 -42.27 -18.33
CA MET A 1 -66.12 -41.31 -18.88
C MET A 1 -64.93 -41.28 -18.00
N SER A 2 -63.87 -41.95 -18.39
CA SER A 2 -62.68 -42.16 -17.59
C SER A 2 -61.65 -41.06 -18.00
N ALA A 3 -61.26 -40.24 -17.04
CA ALA A 3 -60.21 -39.20 -17.24
C ALA A 3 -58.85 -39.82 -16.93
N THR A 4 -58.08 -39.93 -17.98
CA THR A 4 -56.66 -40.38 -17.92
C THR A 4 -55.79 -39.20 -17.50
N THR A 5 -55.26 -39.25 -16.29
CA THR A 5 -54.27 -38.27 -15.75
C THR A 5 -52.92 -38.62 -16.32
N ALA A 6 -52.33 -37.71 -17.11
CA ALA A 6 -50.96 -37.83 -17.59
C ALA A 6 -49.96 -37.55 -16.45
N ALA A 7 -48.99 -38.43 -16.29
CA ALA A 7 -47.88 -38.28 -15.34
C ALA A 7 -46.96 -37.13 -15.73
N PRO A 8 -46.40 -36.37 -14.77
CA PRO A 8 -45.43 -35.30 -15.06
C PRO A 8 -44.09 -35.87 -15.60
N PRO A 9 -43.36 -35.08 -16.40
CA PRO A 9 -42.11 -35.55 -16.99
C PRO A 9 -41.05 -35.76 -15.89
N GLN A 10 -40.42 -36.92 -15.91
CA GLN A 10 -39.33 -37.27 -15.06
C GLN A 10 -38.13 -36.38 -15.41
N VAL A 11 -37.73 -35.56 -14.46
CA VAL A 11 -36.45 -34.85 -14.48
C VAL A 11 -35.36 -35.91 -14.38
N ARG A 12 -34.56 -36.10 -15.44
CA ARG A 12 -33.37 -36.91 -15.40
C ARG A 12 -32.42 -36.30 -14.38
N THR A 13 -32.29 -36.91 -13.22
CA THR A 13 -31.20 -36.67 -12.29
C THR A 13 -29.92 -37.12 -12.97
N ARG A 14 -29.08 -36.16 -13.34
CA ARG A 14 -27.67 -36.47 -13.66
C ARG A 14 -27.06 -37.08 -12.42
N ASP A 15 -26.46 -38.26 -12.58
CA ASP A 15 -25.63 -38.89 -11.56
C ASP A 15 -24.65 -37.86 -11.03
N THR A 16 -24.86 -37.42 -9.81
CA THR A 16 -23.87 -36.67 -9.02
C THR A 16 -22.88 -37.67 -8.44
N ALA A 17 -22.04 -38.25 -9.30
CA ALA A 17 -20.86 -38.94 -8.84
C ALA A 17 -19.91 -37.88 -8.29
N ASP A 18 -19.90 -37.80 -6.99
CA ASP A 18 -18.83 -37.40 -6.06
C ASP A 18 -17.67 -36.60 -6.67
N VAL A 19 -17.95 -35.35 -7.08
CA VAL A 19 -16.90 -34.36 -7.35
C VAL A 19 -16.71 -33.56 -6.07
N THR A 20 -15.95 -34.11 -5.15
CA THR A 20 -15.49 -33.40 -3.96
C THR A 20 -14.50 -32.33 -4.41
N GLU A 21 -14.99 -31.15 -4.69
CA GLU A 21 -14.16 -29.95 -4.87
C GLU A 21 -13.39 -29.72 -3.55
N ARG A 22 -12.10 -29.96 -3.54
CA ARG A 22 -11.24 -29.64 -2.41
C ARG A 22 -10.47 -28.36 -2.73
N ILE A 23 -10.69 -27.36 -1.93
CA ILE A 23 -9.81 -26.18 -1.90
C ILE A 23 -8.58 -26.57 -1.08
N VAL A 24 -7.45 -26.82 -1.75
CA VAL A 24 -6.17 -27.07 -1.11
C VAL A 24 -5.27 -25.89 -1.43
N ASN A 25 -4.82 -25.18 -0.39
CA ASN A 25 -3.93 -24.01 -0.51
C ASN A 25 -4.47 -22.86 -1.41
N GLY A 26 -5.78 -22.63 -1.43
CA GLY A 26 -6.39 -21.57 -2.24
C GLY A 26 -6.50 -21.89 -3.74
N GLN A 27 -6.19 -23.09 -4.15
CA GLN A 27 -6.40 -23.59 -5.53
C GLN A 27 -7.61 -24.52 -5.58
N VAL A 28 -8.49 -24.30 -6.55
CA VAL A 28 -9.62 -25.19 -6.84
C VAL A 28 -9.08 -26.40 -7.61
N THR A 29 -9.18 -27.60 -7.03
CA THR A 29 -8.88 -28.85 -7.71
C THR A 29 -10.18 -29.44 -8.24
N GLY A 30 -10.43 -29.32 -9.54
CA GLY A 30 -11.60 -29.85 -10.25
C GLY A 30 -11.30 -29.98 -11.75
N PRO A 31 -12.25 -30.42 -12.57
CA PRO A 31 -12.07 -30.44 -14.01
C PRO A 31 -11.77 -29.02 -14.52
N VAL A 32 -10.64 -28.87 -15.18
CA VAL A 32 -10.17 -27.60 -15.76
C VAL A 32 -10.86 -27.40 -17.11
N VAL A 33 -11.24 -26.17 -17.41
CA VAL A 33 -11.70 -25.78 -18.77
C VAL A 33 -10.56 -26.10 -19.75
N PRO A 34 -10.81 -26.79 -20.89
CA PRO A 34 -9.80 -27.05 -21.90
C PRO A 34 -9.08 -25.78 -22.33
N SER A 35 -7.77 -25.90 -22.63
CA SER A 35 -6.91 -24.74 -22.93
C SER A 35 -7.34 -23.97 -24.19
N ASP A 36 -7.88 -24.66 -25.16
CA ASP A 36 -8.44 -24.11 -26.40
C ASP A 36 -9.72 -23.31 -26.13
N GLU A 37 -10.64 -23.86 -25.35
CA GLU A 37 -11.86 -23.16 -24.94
C GLU A 37 -11.52 -21.91 -24.07
N LEU A 38 -10.55 -22.02 -23.19
CA LEU A 38 -10.09 -20.86 -22.41
C LEU A 38 -9.48 -19.78 -23.31
N ALA A 39 -8.71 -20.17 -24.34
CA ALA A 39 -8.14 -19.21 -25.29
C ALA A 39 -9.21 -18.45 -26.07
N GLU A 40 -10.28 -19.13 -26.53
CA GLU A 40 -11.41 -18.50 -27.20
C GLU A 40 -12.15 -17.49 -26.30
N TRP A 41 -12.31 -17.81 -25.02
CA TRP A 41 -12.90 -16.88 -24.05
C TRP A 41 -12.03 -15.65 -23.80
N LEU A 42 -10.70 -15.80 -23.72
CA LEU A 42 -9.76 -14.69 -23.56
C LEU A 42 -9.73 -13.78 -24.79
N GLU A 43 -9.70 -14.34 -26.00
CA GLU A 43 -9.78 -13.57 -27.25
C GLU A 43 -11.09 -12.79 -27.34
N SER A 44 -12.22 -13.42 -26.98
CA SER A 44 -13.52 -12.75 -26.93
C SER A 44 -13.55 -11.60 -25.91
N LEU A 45 -12.86 -11.76 -24.77
CA LEU A 45 -12.75 -10.72 -23.75
C LEU A 45 -11.92 -9.53 -24.25
N ASP A 46 -10.80 -9.81 -24.92
CA ASP A 46 -9.93 -8.78 -25.50
C ASP A 46 -10.66 -7.97 -26.56
N ASP A 47 -11.39 -8.62 -27.46
CA ASP A 47 -12.24 -7.96 -28.47
C ASP A 47 -13.34 -7.08 -27.83
N LEU A 48 -13.93 -7.53 -26.71
CA LEU A 48 -14.91 -6.72 -25.98
C LEU A 48 -14.26 -5.52 -25.28
N LEU A 49 -13.06 -5.67 -24.76
CA LEU A 49 -12.28 -4.56 -24.18
C LEU A 49 -11.98 -3.50 -25.23
N ASP A 50 -11.55 -3.91 -26.42
CA ASP A 50 -11.23 -3.01 -27.53
C ASP A 50 -12.47 -2.26 -28.05
N ARG A 51 -13.61 -2.94 -28.14
CA ARG A 51 -14.85 -2.34 -28.68
C ARG A 51 -15.64 -1.51 -27.68
N HIS A 52 -15.68 -1.91 -26.41
CA HIS A 52 -16.59 -1.34 -25.41
C HIS A 52 -15.89 -0.70 -24.23
N GLY A 53 -14.59 -0.91 -24.10
CA GLY A 53 -13.78 -0.37 -23.03
C GLY A 53 -13.93 -1.07 -21.66
N PRO A 54 -13.06 -0.75 -20.70
CA PRO A 54 -12.94 -1.51 -19.45
C PRO A 54 -14.17 -1.42 -18.53
N VAL A 55 -14.93 -0.32 -18.59
CA VAL A 55 -16.10 -0.14 -17.72
C VAL A 55 -17.23 -1.10 -18.12
N ALA A 56 -17.50 -1.22 -19.43
CA ALA A 56 -18.54 -2.13 -19.93
C ALA A 56 -18.16 -3.60 -19.69
N VAL A 57 -16.88 -3.93 -19.87
CA VAL A 57 -16.37 -5.29 -19.60
C VAL A 57 -16.43 -5.62 -18.11
N SER A 58 -16.12 -4.68 -17.22
CA SER A 58 -16.31 -4.87 -15.77
C SER A 58 -17.75 -5.20 -15.40
N GLN A 59 -18.73 -4.53 -16.03
CA GLN A 59 -20.15 -4.80 -15.81
C GLN A 59 -20.55 -6.20 -16.32
N LEU A 60 -20.02 -6.59 -17.47
CA LEU A 60 -20.25 -7.93 -18.02
C LEU A 60 -19.69 -9.02 -17.10
N LEU A 61 -18.45 -8.87 -16.63
CA LEU A 61 -17.82 -9.81 -15.70
C LEU A 61 -18.61 -9.96 -14.40
N ALA A 62 -19.12 -8.86 -13.85
CA ALA A 62 -19.97 -8.90 -12.66
C ALA A 62 -21.27 -9.69 -12.91
N GLN A 63 -21.90 -9.55 -14.10
CA GLN A 63 -23.09 -10.32 -14.46
C GLN A 63 -22.76 -11.81 -14.64
N LEU A 64 -21.63 -12.13 -15.28
CA LEU A 64 -21.18 -13.51 -15.44
C LEU A 64 -20.92 -14.17 -14.08
N GLN A 65 -20.26 -13.48 -13.18
CA GLN A 65 -20.03 -13.94 -11.81
C GLN A 65 -21.36 -14.18 -11.08
N SER A 66 -22.29 -13.24 -11.14
CA SER A 66 -23.62 -13.38 -10.53
C SER A 66 -24.37 -14.60 -11.08
N ARG A 67 -24.31 -14.82 -12.38
CA ARG A 67 -24.94 -15.98 -13.03
C ARG A 67 -24.29 -17.30 -12.64
N ALA A 68 -22.96 -17.33 -12.58
CA ALA A 68 -22.20 -18.52 -12.13
C ALA A 68 -22.55 -18.88 -10.69
N SER A 69 -22.60 -17.89 -9.80
CA SER A 69 -23.02 -18.06 -8.40
C SER A 69 -24.43 -18.63 -8.29
N GLY A 70 -25.37 -18.08 -9.05
CA GLY A 70 -26.75 -18.58 -9.09
C GLY A 70 -26.88 -20.03 -9.60
N ARG A 71 -25.83 -20.57 -10.20
CA ARG A 71 -25.71 -21.97 -10.65
C ARG A 71 -24.88 -22.84 -9.73
N GLY A 72 -24.50 -22.33 -8.55
CA GLY A 72 -23.73 -23.07 -7.55
C GLY A 72 -22.21 -23.09 -7.79
N ALA A 73 -21.70 -22.31 -8.77
CA ALA A 73 -20.25 -22.14 -8.85
C ALA A 73 -19.76 -21.40 -7.61
N PRO A 74 -18.74 -21.93 -6.90
CA PRO A 74 -18.16 -21.20 -5.78
C PRO A 74 -17.55 -19.91 -6.31
N LEU A 75 -18.12 -18.78 -5.95
CA LEU A 75 -17.46 -17.51 -6.16
C LEU A 75 -16.30 -17.45 -5.16
N LEU A 76 -15.09 -17.56 -5.68
CA LEU A 76 -13.94 -17.00 -5.02
C LEU A 76 -14.03 -15.49 -5.29
N PRO A 77 -14.44 -14.66 -4.31
CA PRO A 77 -14.29 -13.23 -4.47
C PRO A 77 -12.78 -12.99 -4.60
N SER A 78 -12.30 -12.81 -5.83
CA SER A 78 -10.89 -12.50 -6.05
C SER A 78 -10.66 -11.06 -5.60
N LEU A 79 -10.62 -10.86 -4.28
CA LEU A 79 -10.17 -9.61 -3.67
C LEU A 79 -8.66 -9.42 -3.86
N THR A 80 -7.98 -10.45 -4.38
CA THR A 80 -6.55 -10.46 -4.66
C THR A 80 -6.31 -10.65 -6.15
N THR A 81 -5.25 -10.03 -6.64
CA THR A 81 -4.71 -10.26 -7.99
C THR A 81 -3.55 -11.27 -7.92
N PRO A 82 -3.08 -11.82 -9.05
CA PRO A 82 -1.88 -12.64 -9.07
C PRO A 82 -0.70 -11.95 -8.38
N TYR A 83 0.29 -12.73 -7.90
CA TYR A 83 1.46 -12.20 -7.20
C TYR A 83 2.47 -11.60 -8.19
N VAL A 84 2.03 -10.54 -8.86
CA VAL A 84 2.78 -9.73 -9.83
C VAL A 84 2.42 -8.26 -9.63
N ASN A 85 3.13 -7.36 -10.29
CA ASN A 85 2.80 -5.93 -10.28
C ASN A 85 1.38 -5.71 -10.81
N THR A 86 0.63 -4.81 -10.17
CA THR A 86 -0.72 -4.42 -10.64
C THR A 86 -0.66 -3.73 -12.01
N ILE A 87 0.37 -2.92 -12.24
CA ILE A 87 0.64 -2.29 -13.54
C ILE A 87 1.66 -3.16 -14.26
N PRO A 88 1.30 -3.83 -15.36
CA PRO A 88 2.24 -4.60 -16.17
C PRO A 88 3.31 -3.67 -16.77
N ARG A 89 4.49 -4.24 -17.04
CA ARG A 89 5.64 -3.48 -17.53
C ARG A 89 5.36 -2.69 -18.83
N GLU A 90 4.55 -3.23 -19.70
CA GLU A 90 4.14 -2.62 -20.99
C GLU A 90 3.25 -1.38 -20.81
N PHE A 91 2.64 -1.22 -19.64
CA PHE A 91 1.79 -0.07 -19.29
C PHE A 91 2.47 0.87 -18.27
N GLU A 92 3.73 0.59 -17.90
CA GLU A 92 4.47 1.50 -17.03
C GLU A 92 4.77 2.82 -17.76
N ALA A 93 4.51 3.93 -17.09
CA ALA A 93 4.90 5.23 -17.61
C ALA A 93 6.44 5.33 -17.74
N PRO A 94 6.97 6.05 -18.73
CA PRO A 94 8.39 6.31 -18.81
C PRO A 94 8.91 6.94 -17.51
N PHE A 95 10.08 6.47 -17.05
CA PHE A 95 10.68 7.01 -15.84
C PHE A 95 11.02 8.51 -16.04
N PRO A 96 10.52 9.42 -15.18
CA PRO A 96 10.59 10.86 -15.45
C PRO A 96 11.94 11.49 -15.11
N GLY A 97 12.84 10.78 -14.42
CA GLY A 97 14.10 11.27 -13.92
C GLY A 97 15.33 10.66 -14.59
N ASP A 98 16.51 11.03 -14.10
CA ASP A 98 17.78 10.38 -14.47
C ASP A 98 18.07 9.22 -13.51
N ARG A 99 17.95 8.00 -14.01
CA ARG A 99 18.15 6.78 -13.20
C ARG A 99 19.55 6.68 -12.60
N THR A 100 20.57 7.25 -13.23
CA THR A 100 21.94 7.20 -12.75
C THR A 100 22.13 8.17 -11.59
N ILE A 101 21.65 9.39 -11.73
CA ILE A 101 21.71 10.41 -10.67
C ILE A 101 20.92 9.92 -9.46
N GLU A 102 19.70 9.42 -9.65
CA GLU A 102 18.87 8.98 -8.54
C GLU A 102 19.40 7.72 -7.85
N ARG A 103 20.02 6.80 -8.58
CA ARG A 103 20.71 5.66 -7.98
C ARG A 103 21.86 6.11 -7.10
N ASN A 104 22.67 7.07 -7.57
CA ASN A 104 23.78 7.63 -6.80
C ASN A 104 23.28 8.36 -5.55
N LEU A 105 22.26 9.19 -5.70
CA LEU A 105 21.63 9.91 -4.59
C LEU A 105 21.13 8.92 -3.52
N ARG A 106 20.35 7.93 -3.92
CA ARG A 106 19.83 6.89 -3.02
C ARG A 106 20.98 6.14 -2.32
N SER A 107 22.07 5.85 -3.03
CA SER A 107 23.24 5.19 -2.43
C SER A 107 23.89 6.06 -1.38
N LEU A 108 24.04 7.36 -1.61
CA LEU A 108 24.57 8.32 -0.65
C LEU A 108 23.67 8.47 0.58
N VAL A 109 22.36 8.57 0.37
CA VAL A 109 21.39 8.64 1.48
C VAL A 109 21.45 7.37 2.34
N ARG A 110 21.46 6.19 1.72
CA ARG A 110 21.57 4.91 2.42
C ARG A 110 22.87 4.79 3.19
N TRP A 111 23.97 5.21 2.61
CA TRP A 111 25.28 5.22 3.27
C TRP A 111 25.29 6.12 4.50
N ASN A 112 24.85 7.38 4.37
CA ASN A 112 24.83 8.33 5.48
C ASN A 112 23.89 7.86 6.61
N ALA A 113 22.71 7.33 6.27
CA ALA A 113 21.79 6.76 7.26
C ALA A 113 22.43 5.62 8.02
N MET A 114 23.12 4.70 7.34
CA MET A 114 23.83 3.59 7.99
C MET A 114 25.00 4.07 8.83
N ALA A 115 25.82 4.99 8.32
CA ALA A 115 26.95 5.54 9.04
C ALA A 115 26.53 6.20 10.35
N MET A 116 25.45 7.00 10.33
CA MET A 116 24.86 7.65 11.49
C MET A 116 24.42 6.64 12.56
N VAL A 117 23.69 5.58 12.17
CA VAL A 117 23.23 4.53 13.08
C VAL A 117 24.40 3.75 13.67
N VAL A 118 25.41 3.40 12.86
CA VAL A 118 26.61 2.68 13.32
C VAL A 118 27.43 3.54 14.28
N GLN A 119 27.58 4.84 14.02
CA GLN A 119 28.26 5.75 14.94
C GLN A 119 27.54 5.84 16.29
N ALA A 120 26.20 5.97 16.27
CA ALA A 120 25.40 5.98 17.49
C ALA A 120 25.57 4.70 18.30
N ALA A 121 25.59 3.53 17.64
CA ALA A 121 25.81 2.23 18.28
C ALA A 121 27.22 2.10 18.89
N ARG A 122 28.24 2.57 18.18
CA ARG A 122 29.65 2.50 18.63
C ARG A 122 30.00 3.46 19.77
N SER A 123 29.17 4.44 20.05
CA SER A 123 29.42 5.44 21.09
C SER A 123 29.41 4.87 22.51
N GLY A 124 29.18 3.59 22.71
CA GLY A 124 29.15 2.91 24.01
C GLY A 124 28.00 3.27 24.94
N SER A 125 27.09 4.13 24.48
CA SER A 125 25.93 4.59 25.26
C SER A 125 24.74 3.63 25.22
N GLY A 126 24.82 2.52 24.48
CA GLY A 126 23.68 1.59 24.28
C GLY A 126 22.51 2.15 23.45
N VAL A 127 22.66 3.34 22.91
CA VAL A 127 21.56 4.05 22.19
C VAL A 127 21.43 3.62 20.73
N GLY A 128 22.08 2.68 20.19
CA GLY A 128 21.94 2.17 18.83
C GLY A 128 20.97 2.91 17.90
N GLY A 129 20.33 2.20 17.04
CA GLY A 129 19.30 2.74 16.14
C GLY A 129 18.79 1.66 15.21
N HIS A 130 17.73 1.95 14.49
CA HIS A 130 17.16 1.06 13.49
C HIS A 130 17.52 1.54 12.09
N ILE A 131 17.92 0.61 11.22
CA ILE A 131 18.24 0.91 9.83
C ILE A 131 17.40 0.04 8.86
N ALA A 132 16.93 -1.13 9.32
CA ALA A 132 16.25 -2.09 8.47
C ALA A 132 15.00 -1.52 7.78
N THR A 133 14.19 -0.78 8.51
CA THR A 133 12.98 -0.14 7.97
C THR A 133 13.33 0.83 6.83
N PHE A 134 14.30 1.71 7.03
CA PHE A 134 14.71 2.62 5.96
C PHE A 134 15.38 1.85 4.82
N ALA A 135 16.22 0.87 5.11
CA ALA A 135 16.89 0.08 4.09
C ALA A 135 15.89 -0.60 3.12
N SER A 136 14.77 -1.11 3.63
CA SER A 136 13.71 -1.72 2.81
C SER A 136 12.83 -0.68 2.10
N SER A 137 12.58 0.48 2.71
CA SER A 137 11.72 1.53 2.14
C SER A 137 12.47 2.60 1.33
N ALA A 138 13.80 2.55 1.26
CA ALA A 138 14.61 3.62 0.68
C ALA A 138 14.17 4.00 -0.75
N THR A 139 13.90 3.02 -1.62
CA THR A 139 13.45 3.29 -2.99
C THR A 139 12.07 3.96 -3.01
N LEU A 140 11.13 3.48 -2.18
CA LEU A 140 9.79 4.06 -2.07
C LEU A 140 9.86 5.54 -1.65
N VAL A 141 10.64 5.81 -0.61
CA VAL A 141 10.77 7.16 -0.05
C VAL A 141 11.49 8.10 -1.02
N GLU A 142 12.62 7.67 -1.59
CA GLU A 142 13.38 8.51 -2.55
C GLU A 142 12.57 8.81 -3.81
N THR A 143 11.86 7.81 -4.34
CA THR A 143 10.97 8.03 -5.50
C THR A 143 9.85 9.02 -5.16
N ALA A 144 9.26 8.89 -3.97
CA ALA A 144 8.21 9.81 -3.54
C ALA A 144 8.72 11.24 -3.37
N GLN A 145 9.90 11.43 -2.77
CA GLN A 145 10.53 12.73 -2.60
C GLN A 145 10.95 13.37 -3.93
N ASN A 146 11.41 12.57 -4.89
CA ASN A 146 11.89 13.09 -6.17
C ASN A 146 10.75 13.41 -7.13
N HIS A 147 9.61 12.70 -7.08
CA HIS A 147 8.63 12.75 -8.16
C HIS A 147 7.18 13.00 -7.72
N PHE A 148 6.84 12.81 -6.44
CA PHE A 148 5.45 12.84 -6.01
C PHE A 148 5.13 13.92 -4.99
N PHE A 149 6.04 14.24 -4.09
CA PHE A 149 5.76 15.23 -3.05
C PHE A 149 5.87 16.66 -3.57
N HIS A 150 4.91 17.47 -3.20
CA HIS A 150 4.88 18.88 -3.55
C HIS A 150 5.09 19.73 -2.29
N GLY A 151 6.10 20.57 -2.33
CA GLY A 151 6.32 21.59 -1.31
C GLY A 151 5.28 22.71 -1.38
N ARG A 152 5.25 23.54 -0.36
CA ARG A 152 4.39 24.72 -0.34
C ARG A 152 4.87 25.76 -1.34
N THR A 153 3.95 26.27 -2.16
CA THR A 153 4.17 27.35 -3.12
C THR A 153 3.05 28.39 -2.98
N ALA A 154 3.03 29.42 -3.83
CA ALA A 154 1.93 30.38 -3.87
C ALA A 154 0.58 29.71 -4.21
N ASP A 155 0.61 28.68 -5.06
CA ASP A 155 -0.60 28.01 -5.59
C ASP A 155 -0.84 26.61 -5.02
N HIS A 156 -0.05 26.18 -4.04
CA HIS A 156 -0.12 24.85 -3.44
C HIS A 156 0.19 24.92 -1.95
N THR A 157 -0.71 24.45 -1.12
CA THR A 157 -0.54 24.48 0.34
C THR A 157 0.52 23.48 0.85
N GLY A 158 1.06 22.66 -0.02
CA GLY A 158 2.01 21.60 0.27
C GLY A 158 1.32 20.28 0.61
N ASP A 159 2.01 19.19 0.33
CA ASP A 159 1.61 17.86 0.76
C ASP A 159 1.99 17.62 2.23
N LEU A 160 1.23 16.77 2.90
CA LEU A 160 1.51 16.35 4.27
C LEU A 160 2.02 14.90 4.24
N VAL A 161 3.16 14.66 4.86
CA VAL A 161 3.81 13.34 4.80
C VAL A 161 4.06 12.78 6.20
N TYR A 162 3.46 11.65 6.49
CA TYR A 162 3.71 10.84 7.67
C TYR A 162 4.76 9.77 7.33
N PHE A 163 6.01 10.03 7.67
CA PHE A 163 7.06 9.04 7.51
C PHE A 163 6.98 7.97 8.59
N GLN A 164 7.25 6.73 8.25
CA GLN A 164 7.34 5.66 9.24
C GLN A 164 8.43 5.98 10.27
N GLY A 165 8.11 5.89 11.56
CA GLY A 165 8.99 6.36 12.64
C GLY A 165 10.39 5.76 12.57
N HIS A 166 10.50 4.44 12.33
CA HIS A 166 11.78 3.73 12.24
C HIS A 166 12.58 4.06 10.97
N ALA A 167 12.01 4.75 10.00
CA ALA A 167 12.69 5.20 8.78
C ALA A 167 13.37 6.56 8.93
N SER A 168 13.25 7.23 10.10
CA SER A 168 13.81 8.56 10.37
C SER A 168 15.29 8.73 9.98
N PRO A 169 16.19 7.73 10.12
CA PRO A 169 17.58 7.88 9.68
C PRO A 169 17.73 8.28 8.21
N GLY A 170 16.87 7.77 7.34
CA GLY A 170 16.87 8.13 5.93
C GLY A 170 16.48 9.59 5.70
N MET A 171 15.50 10.08 6.45
CA MET A 171 15.06 11.48 6.37
C MET A 171 16.17 12.44 6.79
N TYR A 172 16.87 12.13 7.85
CA TYR A 172 18.02 12.92 8.31
C TYR A 172 19.18 12.89 7.29
N ALA A 173 19.48 11.71 6.76
CA ALA A 173 20.52 11.55 5.75
C ALA A 173 20.20 12.33 4.46
N ARG A 174 18.95 12.36 4.03
CA ARG A 174 18.51 13.17 2.91
C ARG A 174 18.60 14.65 3.21
N ALA A 175 18.12 15.11 4.35
CA ALA A 175 18.18 16.50 4.77
C ALA A 175 19.64 17.01 4.93
N PHE A 176 20.57 16.13 5.31
CA PHE A 176 21.99 16.45 5.31
C PHE A 176 22.52 16.71 3.89
N LEU A 177 22.19 15.88 2.92
CA LEU A 177 22.58 16.10 1.52
C LEU A 177 21.96 17.37 0.91
N GLU A 178 20.79 17.76 1.39
CA GLU A 178 20.11 19.01 1.02
C GLU A 178 20.65 20.25 1.74
N GLY A 179 21.63 20.09 2.64
CA GLY A 179 22.21 21.19 3.40
C GLY A 179 21.32 21.74 4.53
N ARG A 180 20.24 21.04 4.88
CA ARG A 180 19.32 21.40 6.00
C ARG A 180 19.84 20.94 7.35
N LEU A 181 20.69 19.96 7.38
CA LEU A 181 21.41 19.44 8.56
C LEU A 181 22.90 19.42 8.25
N ASP A 182 23.72 19.52 9.27
CA ASP A 182 25.16 19.40 9.20
C ASP A 182 25.67 18.08 9.80
N GLU A 183 26.99 17.86 9.72
CA GLU A 183 27.61 16.63 10.22
C GLU A 183 27.49 16.51 11.75
N ASP A 184 27.49 17.63 12.47
CA ASP A 184 27.36 17.63 13.93
C ASP A 184 25.98 17.14 14.37
N HIS A 185 24.92 17.49 13.62
CA HIS A 185 23.59 16.94 13.83
C HIS A 185 23.57 15.40 13.63
N LEU A 186 24.19 14.89 12.55
CA LEU A 186 24.24 13.45 12.30
C LEU A 186 24.99 12.69 13.39
N ARG A 187 26.08 13.25 13.88
CA ARG A 187 26.88 12.67 14.99
C ARG A 187 26.10 12.58 16.31
N LYS A 188 25.09 13.44 16.47
CA LYS A 188 24.23 13.48 17.66
C LYS A 188 22.89 12.77 17.44
N PHE A 189 22.82 11.83 16.51
CA PHE A 189 21.62 11.01 16.33
C PHE A 189 21.27 10.25 17.61
N ARG A 190 19.98 10.33 18.02
CA ARG A 190 19.46 9.78 19.28
C ARG A 190 20.06 10.40 20.54
N ARG A 191 20.55 11.62 20.43
CA ARG A 191 21.07 12.43 21.54
C ARG A 191 20.36 13.77 21.56
N GLU A 192 19.05 13.70 21.63
CA GLU A 192 18.16 14.85 21.57
C GLU A 192 18.15 15.72 22.82
N LEU A 193 18.81 15.30 23.88
CA LEU A 193 18.95 16.09 25.11
C LEU A 193 20.38 16.65 25.26
N PRO A 194 20.53 17.92 25.61
CA PRO A 194 19.50 18.95 25.79
C PRO A 194 18.76 19.26 24.51
N ARG A 195 17.50 19.68 24.63
CA ARG A 195 16.62 19.97 23.48
C ARG A 195 17.30 20.88 22.45
N GLY A 196 17.16 20.55 21.18
CA GLY A 196 17.73 21.31 20.05
C GLY A 196 19.19 21.02 19.75
N THR A 197 19.83 20.05 20.43
CA THR A 197 21.25 19.76 20.20
C THR A 197 21.51 18.53 19.32
N GLY A 198 20.52 17.65 19.13
CA GLY A 198 20.70 16.41 18.38
C GLY A 198 19.41 15.98 17.67
N LEU A 199 19.52 14.91 16.88
CA LEU A 199 18.42 14.36 16.11
C LEU A 199 17.61 13.38 16.96
N SER A 200 16.29 13.53 16.94
CA SER A 200 15.39 12.64 17.66
C SER A 200 15.37 11.23 17.06
N SER A 201 15.09 10.25 17.92
CA SER A 201 15.01 8.83 17.53
C SER A 201 13.92 8.55 16.48
N TYR A 202 12.81 9.27 16.62
CA TYR A 202 11.65 9.21 15.75
C TYR A 202 11.17 10.61 15.40
N PRO A 203 10.32 10.81 14.40
CA PRO A 203 9.68 12.08 14.14
C PRO A 203 9.03 12.66 15.41
N HIS A 204 9.59 13.77 15.89
CA HIS A 204 9.18 14.36 17.17
C HIS A 204 9.13 15.88 17.09
N PRO A 205 7.97 16.49 16.81
CA PRO A 205 7.82 17.95 16.64
C PRO A 205 8.24 18.78 17.84
N TRP A 206 8.15 18.25 19.06
CA TRP A 206 8.54 18.98 20.27
C TRP A 206 10.05 19.07 20.46
N LEU A 207 10.78 18.03 20.01
CA LEU A 207 12.25 18.02 20.08
C LEU A 207 12.87 18.73 18.87
N MET A 208 12.24 18.63 17.71
CA MET A 208 12.69 19.20 16.45
C MET A 208 11.54 19.94 15.74
N PRO A 209 11.05 21.10 16.29
CA PRO A 209 9.87 21.78 15.78
C PRO A 209 10.04 22.37 14.37
N ASP A 210 11.26 22.71 13.98
CA ASP A 210 11.56 23.27 12.66
C ASP A 210 11.81 22.18 11.60
N PHE A 211 11.79 20.92 12.01
CA PHE A 211 12.07 19.78 11.13
C PHE A 211 10.87 18.84 10.96
N TRP A 212 10.25 18.43 12.06
CA TRP A 212 9.13 17.51 12.04
C TRP A 212 7.79 18.20 12.26
N GLN A 213 6.83 17.96 11.36
CA GLN A 213 5.46 18.45 11.51
C GLN A 213 4.58 17.49 12.31
N PHE A 214 4.81 16.19 12.18
CA PHE A 214 3.96 15.15 12.78
C PHE A 214 4.79 14.14 13.56
N PRO A 215 4.29 13.69 14.74
CA PRO A 215 4.89 12.58 15.45
C PRO A 215 4.50 11.24 14.81
N THR A 216 5.45 10.33 14.64
CA THR A 216 5.19 8.95 14.22
C THR A 216 6.12 7.99 14.96
N VAL A 217 5.62 6.80 15.26
CA VAL A 217 6.37 5.76 15.98
C VAL A 217 6.19 4.35 15.39
N SER A 218 5.58 4.20 14.22
CA SER A 218 5.31 2.92 13.55
C SER A 218 4.42 1.95 14.37
N MET A 219 3.42 2.50 15.07
CA MET A 219 2.48 1.74 15.93
C MET A 219 1.01 2.14 15.67
N GLY A 220 0.64 2.37 14.42
CA GLY A 220 -0.73 2.62 13.99
C GLY A 220 -1.21 4.06 14.11
N LEU A 221 -0.53 4.93 14.88
CA LEU A 221 -0.95 6.32 15.05
C LEU A 221 -0.70 7.18 13.80
N GLY A 222 0.38 6.91 13.06
CA GLY A 222 0.64 7.59 11.79
C GLY A 222 -0.50 7.41 10.78
N PRO A 223 -0.92 6.18 10.48
CA PRO A 223 -2.05 5.89 9.59
C PRO A 223 -3.34 6.61 10.00
N ILE A 224 -3.79 6.46 11.24
CA ILE A 224 -5.05 7.08 11.67
C ILE A 224 -4.98 8.61 11.71
N CYS A 225 -3.84 9.19 12.12
CA CYS A 225 -3.65 10.65 12.08
C CYS A 225 -3.63 11.18 10.65
N SER A 226 -3.02 10.46 9.72
CA SER A 226 -3.02 10.82 8.29
C SER A 226 -4.43 10.88 7.72
N LEU A 227 -5.30 9.95 8.11
CA LEU A 227 -6.71 9.94 7.74
C LEU A 227 -7.44 11.17 8.27
N TYR A 228 -7.26 11.50 9.56
CA TYR A 228 -7.90 12.68 10.13
C TYR A 228 -7.39 13.98 9.50
N HIS A 229 -6.12 14.06 9.11
CA HIS A 229 -5.61 15.20 8.35
C HIS A 229 -6.23 15.28 6.94
N ALA A 230 -6.32 14.16 6.22
CA ALA A 230 -6.97 14.14 4.91
C ALA A 230 -8.43 14.62 5.00
N ARG A 231 -9.15 14.17 6.02
CA ARG A 231 -10.51 14.60 6.34
C ARG A 231 -10.56 16.10 6.66
N PHE A 232 -9.62 16.58 7.47
CA PHE A 232 -9.56 17.99 7.85
C PHE A 232 -9.24 18.91 6.66
N LEU A 233 -8.34 18.50 5.75
CA LEU A 233 -8.11 19.23 4.50
C LEU A 233 -9.39 19.34 3.66
N ARG A 234 -10.17 18.26 3.54
CA ARG A 234 -11.49 18.32 2.87
C ARG A 234 -12.46 19.27 3.58
N TYR A 235 -12.47 19.26 4.90
CA TYR A 235 -13.28 20.20 5.66
C TYR A 235 -12.89 21.66 5.36
N LEU A 236 -11.60 22.01 5.40
CA LEU A 236 -11.12 23.37 5.09
C LEU A 236 -11.51 23.81 3.68
N GLN A 237 -11.36 22.90 2.70
CA GLN A 237 -11.75 23.16 1.31
C GLN A 237 -13.26 23.39 1.17
N HIS A 238 -14.09 22.51 1.72
CA HIS A 238 -15.54 22.59 1.60
C HIS A 238 -16.11 23.82 2.33
N ARG A 239 -15.42 24.29 3.37
CA ARG A 239 -15.78 25.50 4.09
C ARG A 239 -15.26 26.78 3.40
N GLY A 240 -14.47 26.67 2.34
CA GLY A 240 -13.84 27.81 1.68
C GLY A 240 -12.80 28.53 2.55
N LEU A 241 -12.26 27.87 3.58
CA LEU A 241 -11.27 28.44 4.50
C LEU A 241 -9.86 28.40 3.92
N LEU A 242 -9.55 27.36 3.15
CA LEU A 242 -8.26 27.15 2.51
C LEU A 242 -8.45 26.28 1.27
N ASP A 243 -7.81 26.65 0.16
CA ASP A 243 -7.79 25.79 -1.02
C ASP A 243 -6.76 24.66 -0.82
N THR A 244 -7.27 23.48 -0.55
CA THR A 244 -6.47 22.24 -0.38
C THR A 244 -6.75 21.23 -1.48
N SER A 245 -7.36 21.66 -2.59
CA SER A 245 -7.77 20.78 -3.69
C SER A 245 -6.62 19.97 -4.30
N LYS A 246 -5.42 20.55 -4.31
CA LYS A 246 -4.20 19.94 -4.85
C LYS A 246 -3.41 19.16 -3.80
N SER A 247 -3.62 19.43 -2.50
CA SER A 247 -2.81 18.83 -1.43
C SER A 247 -3.16 17.38 -1.18
N ARG A 248 -2.14 16.57 -1.00
CA ARG A 248 -2.23 15.15 -0.68
C ARG A 248 -1.72 14.87 0.72
N VAL A 249 -2.25 13.84 1.33
CA VAL A 249 -1.73 13.30 2.59
C VAL A 249 -1.14 11.93 2.28
N TRP A 250 0.14 11.76 2.60
CA TRP A 250 0.88 10.52 2.40
C TRP A 250 1.21 9.91 3.76
N ALA A 251 1.05 8.61 3.90
CA ALA A 251 1.53 7.89 5.08
C ALA A 251 2.33 6.66 4.65
N PHE A 252 3.55 6.55 5.18
CA PHE A 252 4.42 5.40 5.02
C PHE A 252 4.30 4.52 6.26
N LEU A 253 3.96 3.26 6.07
CA LEU A 253 3.72 2.31 7.16
C LEU A 253 4.28 0.93 6.80
N GLY A 254 4.59 0.14 7.82
CA GLY A 254 4.99 -1.25 7.66
C GLY A 254 3.79 -2.19 7.59
N ASP A 255 4.01 -3.37 7.04
CA ASP A 255 3.01 -4.44 7.01
C ASP A 255 2.56 -4.87 8.42
N GLY A 256 3.49 -4.92 9.38
CA GLY A 256 3.15 -5.18 10.79
C GLY A 256 2.39 -4.04 11.48
N GLU A 257 2.54 -2.80 11.03
CA GLU A 257 1.81 -1.65 11.57
C GLU A 257 0.32 -1.67 11.19
N ILE A 258 -0.04 -2.39 10.14
CA ILE A 258 -1.45 -2.57 9.76
C ILE A 258 -2.23 -3.37 10.80
N ASP A 259 -1.58 -4.27 11.54
CA ASP A 259 -2.24 -5.09 12.56
C ASP A 259 -2.72 -4.27 13.78
N GLU A 260 -2.20 -3.06 13.95
CA GLU A 260 -2.62 -2.18 15.03
C GLU A 260 -4.11 -1.79 14.88
N PRO A 261 -4.90 -1.82 15.96
CA PRO A 261 -6.34 -1.51 15.91
C PRO A 261 -6.65 -0.15 15.28
N GLU A 262 -5.80 0.85 15.50
CA GLU A 262 -5.93 2.19 14.94
C GLU A 262 -5.78 2.17 13.41
N SER A 263 -4.83 1.39 12.89
CA SER A 263 -4.63 1.22 11.45
C SER A 263 -5.82 0.50 10.82
N LEU A 264 -6.24 -0.64 11.39
CA LEU A 264 -7.38 -1.42 10.90
C LEU A 264 -8.67 -0.62 10.89
N GLY A 265 -8.96 0.11 11.97
CA GLY A 265 -10.15 0.96 12.07
C GLY A 265 -10.17 2.10 11.05
N ALA A 266 -9.00 2.63 10.69
CA ALA A 266 -8.87 3.71 9.73
C ALA A 266 -9.17 3.27 8.28
N ILE A 267 -8.91 2.01 7.91
CA ILE A 267 -9.07 1.52 6.53
C ILE A 267 -10.52 1.70 6.05
N THR A 268 -11.50 1.22 6.80
CA THR A 268 -12.91 1.31 6.41
C THR A 268 -13.43 2.75 6.46
N LEU A 269 -12.92 3.55 7.39
CA LEU A 269 -13.31 4.96 7.51
C LEU A 269 -12.85 5.79 6.32
N GLY A 270 -11.60 5.60 5.86
CA GLY A 270 -11.04 6.32 4.73
C GLY A 270 -11.84 6.08 3.43
N ALA A 271 -12.21 4.84 3.18
CA ALA A 271 -13.04 4.47 2.02
C ALA A 271 -14.47 5.04 2.12
N ARG A 272 -15.11 4.91 3.29
CA ARG A 272 -16.47 5.40 3.52
C ARG A 272 -16.59 6.91 3.34
N GLU A 273 -15.57 7.67 3.71
CA GLU A 273 -15.53 9.13 3.56
C GLU A 273 -14.97 9.60 2.21
N HIS A 274 -14.64 8.67 1.32
CA HIS A 274 -14.13 8.97 -0.03
C HIS A 274 -12.91 9.91 0.01
N LEU A 275 -11.94 9.63 0.88
CA LEU A 275 -10.74 10.44 1.03
C LEU A 275 -9.74 10.17 -0.10
N ASP A 276 -10.04 10.64 -1.30
CA ASP A 276 -9.20 10.51 -2.50
C ASP A 276 -7.91 11.37 -2.47
N ASN A 277 -7.76 12.21 -1.43
CA ASN A 277 -6.54 12.95 -1.12
C ASN A 277 -5.61 12.21 -0.15
N LEU A 278 -5.92 10.96 0.23
CA LEU A 278 -5.11 10.13 1.12
C LEU A 278 -4.44 9.00 0.35
N THR A 279 -3.14 8.83 0.55
CA THR A 279 -2.37 7.71 0.00
C THR A 279 -1.57 7.03 1.11
N TRP A 280 -1.75 5.73 1.26
CA TRP A 280 -0.92 4.91 2.13
C TRP A 280 0.07 4.09 1.31
N VAL A 281 1.34 4.16 1.69
CA VAL A 281 2.44 3.39 1.10
C VAL A 281 2.87 2.33 2.10
N VAL A 282 2.43 1.09 1.88
CA VAL A 282 2.72 -0.04 2.77
C VAL A 282 4.01 -0.72 2.35
N ASN A 283 5.04 -0.61 3.19
CA ASN A 283 6.30 -1.30 2.99
C ASN A 283 6.21 -2.73 3.55
N CYS A 284 5.97 -3.70 2.67
CA CYS A 284 5.90 -5.12 3.02
C CYS A 284 7.31 -5.72 3.09
N ASN A 285 8.03 -5.45 4.17
CA ASN A 285 9.38 -6.00 4.40
C ASN A 285 9.36 -7.35 5.10
N LEU A 286 8.18 -7.90 5.38
CA LEU A 286 7.95 -9.22 5.97
C LEU A 286 8.54 -9.39 7.38
N GLN A 287 8.70 -8.29 8.10
CA GLN A 287 9.22 -8.27 9.46
C GLN A 287 8.24 -7.60 10.41
N ARG A 288 8.05 -8.21 11.58
CA ARG A 288 7.33 -7.66 12.73
C ARG A 288 8.28 -7.52 13.91
N LEU A 289 7.85 -6.85 14.97
CA LEU A 289 8.67 -6.68 16.18
C LEU A 289 9.03 -8.02 16.85
N ASP A 290 8.13 -8.98 16.79
CA ASP A 290 8.23 -10.30 17.41
C ASP A 290 8.78 -11.40 16.47
N GLY A 291 9.16 -11.04 15.24
CA GLY A 291 9.75 -11.96 14.28
C GLY A 291 9.23 -11.82 12.85
N PRO A 292 9.58 -12.77 11.99
CA PRO A 292 9.12 -12.77 10.59
C PRO A 292 7.60 -12.93 10.48
N VAL A 293 7.00 -12.28 9.50
CA VAL A 293 5.58 -12.46 9.17
C VAL A 293 5.34 -13.90 8.72
N ARG A 294 4.36 -14.57 9.34
CA ARG A 294 3.97 -15.93 8.95
C ARG A 294 3.32 -15.91 7.56
N GLY A 295 3.66 -16.94 6.75
CA GLY A 295 3.05 -17.10 5.43
C GLY A 295 3.66 -16.24 4.33
N ASN A 296 4.71 -15.50 4.64
CA ASN A 296 5.56 -14.78 3.71
C ASN A 296 4.77 -14.07 2.58
N GLY A 297 4.77 -14.56 1.35
CA GLY A 297 4.05 -13.93 0.24
C GLY A 297 2.53 -13.75 0.42
N LYS A 298 1.90 -14.45 1.38
CA LYS A 298 0.46 -14.30 1.65
C LYS A 298 0.09 -12.96 2.28
N ILE A 299 0.98 -12.34 3.07
CA ILE A 299 0.64 -11.06 3.74
C ILE A 299 0.31 -9.96 2.72
N ILE A 300 1.01 -9.90 1.60
CA ILE A 300 0.75 -8.92 0.55
C ILE A 300 -0.65 -9.12 -0.04
N GLN A 301 -1.05 -10.37 -0.28
CA GLN A 301 -2.39 -10.69 -0.79
C GLN A 301 -3.47 -10.50 0.27
N GLU A 302 -3.19 -10.80 1.53
CA GLU A 302 -4.11 -10.53 2.64
C GLU A 302 -4.39 -9.03 2.78
N LEU A 303 -3.34 -8.20 2.75
CA LEU A 303 -3.47 -6.75 2.77
C LEU A 303 -4.18 -6.22 1.52
N GLU A 304 -3.86 -6.74 0.33
CA GLU A 304 -4.58 -6.38 -0.89
C GLU A 304 -6.08 -6.66 -0.75
N ALA A 305 -6.45 -7.85 -0.26
CA ALA A 305 -7.84 -8.22 -0.03
C ALA A 305 -8.53 -7.29 0.99
N LEU A 306 -7.86 -6.96 2.08
CA LEU A 306 -8.37 -6.09 3.12
C LEU A 306 -8.68 -4.69 2.58
N PHE A 307 -7.73 -4.07 1.88
CA PHE A 307 -7.88 -2.74 1.32
C PHE A 307 -8.92 -2.71 0.19
N ARG A 308 -8.89 -3.66 -0.74
CA ARG A 308 -9.89 -3.76 -1.81
C ARG A 308 -11.28 -4.02 -1.27
N GLY A 309 -11.41 -4.91 -0.29
CA GLY A 309 -12.68 -5.20 0.39
C GLY A 309 -13.27 -3.99 1.10
N ALA A 310 -12.43 -3.09 1.59
CA ALA A 310 -12.87 -1.82 2.16
C ALA A 310 -13.18 -0.73 1.12
N GLY A 311 -12.85 -0.94 -0.16
CA GLY A 311 -13.12 0.01 -1.25
C GLY A 311 -11.94 0.93 -1.63
N TRP A 312 -10.72 0.59 -1.22
CA TRP A 312 -9.51 1.31 -1.64
C TRP A 312 -9.08 0.89 -3.06
N ASN A 313 -8.49 1.84 -3.78
CA ASN A 313 -7.72 1.52 -4.97
C ASN A 313 -6.33 1.02 -4.54
N VAL A 314 -5.98 -0.21 -4.93
CA VAL A 314 -4.75 -0.86 -4.51
C VAL A 314 -3.83 -1.09 -5.70
N ILE A 315 -2.62 -0.53 -5.62
CA ILE A 315 -1.53 -0.77 -6.55
C ILE A 315 -0.49 -1.62 -5.82
N LYS A 316 -0.25 -2.82 -6.33
CA LYS A 316 0.73 -3.76 -5.79
C LYS A 316 1.99 -3.71 -6.62
N VAL A 317 3.14 -3.55 -5.96
CA VAL A 317 4.46 -3.56 -6.57
C VAL A 317 5.27 -4.68 -5.90
N ILE A 318 5.65 -5.70 -6.66
CA ILE A 318 6.43 -6.85 -6.20
C ILE A 318 7.91 -6.64 -6.50
N TRP A 319 8.21 -6.13 -7.68
CA TRP A 319 9.58 -5.78 -8.10
C TRP A 319 9.53 -4.63 -9.12
N GLY A 320 10.68 -3.95 -9.27
CA GLY A 320 10.87 -2.86 -10.23
C GLY A 320 12.24 -2.90 -10.90
#